data_ccf1da6b47d415469cfb544fac862245
#
_entry.id   ccf1da6b47d415469cfb544fac862245
#
_cell.length_a   1.000
_cell.length_b   1.000
_cell.length_c   1.000
_cell.angle_alpha   90.00
_cell.angle_beta   90.00
_cell.angle_gamma   90.00
#
_symmetry.space_group_name_H-M   'P 1'
#
loop_
_entity.id
_entity.type
_entity.pdbx_description
1 polymer ?
#
loop_
_entity_poly.entity_id
_entity_poly.type
_entity_poly.pdbx_seq_one_letter_code
_entity_poly.pdbx_strand_id
1 'polypeptide(L)'
;MSKPTRLKTISDLHRFNNISSPEHPLISLIDYSKTNPTPNNNELKWVQEFYTISIKRNVVGKYRYGQETYDFDEGLMTFFSPEQVVRVQLIEQDLTSTPSGLILAIHPDFLFGTSLATNIKKYTFLNYSVREALFLSEKEEIIIYGILQNIKAEYQTNLDRFSQQIIISQLELLLSYAERFYQRQFLTRKISNHQILDKLEELLENYYSQDEAVNNGLPSVHDIAQNLNLTPDYLSSMLKSLTGQTTQQLSLIHI
;
A
#
# COMPACT_ATOMS: atom_id res chain seq x y z
N MET A 1 13.74 -18.19 12.00
CA MET A 1 12.66 -17.45 11.29
C MET A 1 12.22 -18.25 10.08
N SER A 2 10.92 -18.50 9.90
CA SER A 2 10.41 -19.25 8.75
C SER A 2 10.65 -18.47 7.44
N LYS A 3 11.00 -19.19 6.38
CA LYS A 3 11.17 -18.61 5.02
C LYS A 3 9.78 -18.15 4.52
N PRO A 4 9.66 -16.97 3.88
CA PRO A 4 8.40 -16.53 3.33
C PRO A 4 7.93 -17.44 2.19
N THR A 5 6.63 -17.67 2.09
CA THR A 5 6.02 -18.38 0.96
C THR A 5 6.13 -17.50 -0.29
N ARG A 6 6.70 -18.03 -1.39
CA ARG A 6 6.82 -17.29 -2.63
C ARG A 6 5.61 -17.56 -3.53
N LEU A 7 4.90 -16.50 -3.90
CA LEU A 7 3.74 -16.51 -4.78
C LEU A 7 4.14 -15.91 -6.13
N LYS A 8 4.28 -16.76 -7.16
CA LYS A 8 4.76 -16.32 -8.48
C LYS A 8 3.63 -15.92 -9.42
N THR A 9 2.47 -16.57 -9.29
CA THR A 9 1.33 -16.40 -10.19
C THR A 9 0.06 -16.02 -9.45
N ILE A 10 -0.93 -15.52 -10.18
CA ILE A 10 -2.27 -15.29 -9.64
C ILE A 10 -2.90 -16.58 -9.11
N SER A 11 -2.63 -17.71 -9.77
CA SER A 11 -3.07 -19.03 -9.30
C SER A 11 -2.43 -19.45 -7.97
N ASP A 12 -1.17 -19.03 -7.70
CA ASP A 12 -0.53 -19.26 -6.40
C ASP A 12 -1.24 -18.46 -5.31
N LEU A 13 -1.63 -17.22 -5.60
CA LEU A 13 -2.39 -16.39 -4.68
C LEU A 13 -3.74 -17.02 -4.33
N HIS A 14 -4.45 -17.56 -5.33
CA HIS A 14 -5.72 -18.24 -5.13
C HIS A 14 -5.57 -19.48 -4.25
N ARG A 15 -4.57 -20.32 -4.52
CA ARG A 15 -4.24 -21.48 -3.67
C ARG A 15 -3.85 -21.08 -2.26
N PHE A 16 -3.03 -20.05 -2.10
CA PHE A 16 -2.63 -19.52 -0.79
C PHE A 16 -3.83 -19.05 0.04
N ASN A 17 -4.85 -18.51 -0.60
CA ASN A 17 -6.08 -18.04 0.05
C ASN A 17 -7.18 -19.12 0.12
N ASN A 18 -6.93 -20.35 -0.29
CA ASN A 18 -7.90 -21.47 -0.33
C ASN A 18 -9.19 -21.11 -1.08
N ILE A 19 -9.09 -20.43 -2.21
CA ILE A 19 -10.21 -20.06 -3.07
C ILE A 19 -10.13 -20.73 -4.45
N SER A 20 -11.23 -20.73 -5.21
CA SER A 20 -11.30 -21.30 -6.56
C SER A 20 -10.25 -20.68 -7.49
N SER A 21 -9.85 -21.44 -8.53
CA SER A 21 -8.91 -20.95 -9.54
C SER A 21 -9.34 -19.63 -10.18
N PRO A 22 -8.40 -18.76 -10.57
CA PRO A 22 -8.73 -17.48 -11.19
C PRO A 22 -9.32 -17.70 -12.60
N GLU A 23 -10.22 -16.81 -12.99
CA GLU A 23 -10.84 -16.81 -14.33
C GLU A 23 -9.88 -16.29 -15.42
N HIS A 24 -8.90 -15.48 -15.03
CA HIS A 24 -7.86 -14.96 -15.93
C HIS A 24 -6.47 -15.17 -15.30
N PRO A 25 -5.46 -15.63 -16.07
CA PRO A 25 -4.15 -16.01 -15.53
C PRO A 25 -3.33 -14.84 -14.98
N LEU A 26 -3.55 -13.61 -15.47
CA LEU A 26 -2.71 -12.44 -15.17
C LEU A 26 -3.42 -11.36 -14.34
N ILE A 27 -4.74 -11.44 -14.15
CA ILE A 27 -5.51 -10.49 -13.35
C ILE A 27 -6.64 -11.20 -12.62
N SER A 28 -6.92 -10.80 -11.39
CA SER A 28 -8.06 -11.33 -10.63
C SER A 28 -8.54 -10.33 -9.59
N LEU A 29 -9.86 -10.18 -9.47
CA LEU A 29 -10.51 -9.48 -8.37
C LEU A 29 -11.09 -10.50 -7.40
N ILE A 30 -10.51 -10.56 -6.21
CA ILE A 30 -10.83 -11.53 -5.16
C ILE A 30 -11.71 -10.86 -4.12
N ASP A 31 -12.79 -11.53 -3.73
CA ASP A 31 -13.60 -11.16 -2.58
C ASP A 31 -12.86 -11.55 -1.30
N TYR A 32 -12.47 -10.55 -0.49
CA TYR A 32 -11.68 -10.77 0.72
C TYR A 32 -12.42 -11.62 1.76
N SER A 33 -13.76 -11.53 1.81
CA SER A 33 -14.56 -12.33 2.74
C SER A 33 -14.47 -13.83 2.50
N LYS A 34 -14.08 -14.23 1.28
CA LYS A 34 -13.93 -15.64 0.88
C LYS A 34 -12.52 -16.19 1.10
N THR A 35 -11.55 -15.34 1.46
CA THR A 35 -10.18 -15.76 1.67
C THR A 35 -10.02 -16.47 3.02
N ASN A 36 -9.32 -17.60 3.04
CA ASN A 36 -9.03 -18.36 4.25
C ASN A 36 -7.61 -18.93 4.20
N PRO A 37 -6.58 -18.06 4.23
CA PRO A 37 -5.19 -18.52 4.22
C PRO A 37 -4.86 -19.26 5.51
N THR A 38 -4.07 -20.34 5.40
CA THR A 38 -3.64 -21.12 6.56
C THR A 38 -2.41 -20.51 7.20
N PRO A 39 -2.49 -19.98 8.42
CA PRO A 39 -1.36 -19.36 9.10
C PRO A 39 -0.37 -20.42 9.61
N ASN A 40 0.90 -20.07 9.66
CA ASN A 40 1.92 -20.83 10.36
C ASN A 40 2.30 -20.08 11.66
N ASN A 41 2.06 -20.69 12.82
CA ASN A 41 2.28 -20.09 14.14
C ASN A 41 1.61 -18.71 14.30
N ASN A 42 0.36 -18.57 13.90
CA ASN A 42 -0.41 -17.31 13.89
C ASN A 42 0.23 -16.18 13.04
N GLU A 43 1.15 -16.51 12.14
CA GLU A 43 1.77 -15.58 11.22
C GLU A 43 1.54 -16.02 9.76
N LEU A 44 1.13 -15.08 8.92
CA LEU A 44 1.16 -15.21 7.46
C LEU A 44 2.36 -14.41 6.95
N LYS A 45 3.24 -15.07 6.19
CA LYS A 45 4.41 -14.41 5.61
C LYS A 45 4.63 -14.89 4.19
N TRP A 46 4.59 -13.92 3.25
CA TRP A 46 4.80 -14.25 1.83
C TRP A 46 5.56 -13.15 1.11
N VAL A 47 6.05 -13.49 -0.07
CA VAL A 47 6.55 -12.56 -1.09
C VAL A 47 5.84 -12.87 -2.39
N GLN A 48 5.42 -11.86 -3.13
CA GLN A 48 4.65 -12.00 -4.37
C GLN A 48 5.37 -11.37 -5.56
N GLU A 49 5.21 -11.95 -6.74
CA GLU A 49 5.81 -11.45 -8.00
C GLU A 49 4.81 -10.60 -8.83
N PHE A 50 3.72 -10.14 -8.22
CA PHE A 50 2.65 -9.37 -8.85
C PHE A 50 2.22 -8.20 -7.95
N TYR A 51 1.53 -7.24 -8.54
CA TYR A 51 0.92 -6.14 -7.80
C TYR A 51 -0.36 -6.61 -7.11
N THR A 52 -0.62 -6.10 -5.91
CA THR A 52 -1.95 -6.20 -5.28
C THR A 52 -2.40 -4.84 -4.78
N ILE A 53 -3.67 -4.54 -5.07
CA ILE A 53 -4.39 -3.36 -4.59
C ILE A 53 -5.58 -3.89 -3.82
N SER A 54 -5.68 -3.60 -2.54
CA SER A 54 -6.79 -4.09 -1.74
C SER A 54 -7.53 -2.97 -1.04
N ILE A 55 -8.85 -3.12 -0.96
CA ILE A 55 -9.72 -2.34 -0.11
C ILE A 55 -10.37 -3.28 0.88
N LYS A 56 -10.28 -2.98 2.17
CA LYS A 56 -10.73 -3.86 3.24
C LYS A 56 -11.51 -3.08 4.29
N ARG A 57 -12.54 -3.72 4.83
CA ARG A 57 -13.29 -3.27 6.01
C ARG A 57 -13.34 -4.40 7.03
N ASN A 58 -13.52 -4.06 8.29
CA ASN A 58 -13.67 -5.02 9.39
C ASN A 58 -12.56 -6.08 9.36
N VAL A 59 -11.33 -5.63 9.25
CA VAL A 59 -10.20 -6.55 9.16
C VAL A 59 -10.02 -7.23 10.50
N VAL A 60 -10.33 -8.53 10.55
CA VAL A 60 -10.13 -9.36 11.75
C VAL A 60 -8.63 -9.57 11.96
N GLY A 61 -8.15 -9.06 13.07
CA GLY A 61 -6.74 -9.13 13.44
C GLY A 61 -6.09 -7.75 13.36
N LYS A 62 -5.36 -7.43 14.41
CA LYS A 62 -4.50 -6.24 14.41
C LYS A 62 -3.36 -6.53 13.46
N TYR A 63 -3.35 -5.90 12.30
CA TYR A 63 -2.17 -5.92 11.45
C TYR A 63 -1.02 -5.28 12.22
N ARG A 64 -0.16 -6.10 12.77
CA ARG A 64 1.05 -5.63 13.42
C ARG A 64 2.09 -5.40 12.35
N TYR A 65 2.24 -4.14 11.96
CA TYR A 65 3.43 -3.67 11.30
C TYR A 65 4.19 -2.82 12.32
N GLY A 66 5.21 -3.39 12.97
CA GLY A 66 5.93 -2.78 14.06
C GLY A 66 5.10 -2.68 15.35
N GLN A 67 5.18 -1.57 16.09
CA GLN A 67 4.63 -1.44 17.45
C GLN A 67 3.23 -0.81 17.53
N GLU A 68 2.66 -0.33 16.41
CA GLU A 68 1.37 0.34 16.41
C GLU A 68 0.22 -0.58 15.97
N THR A 69 -0.90 -0.44 16.64
CA THR A 69 -2.16 -1.15 16.39
C THR A 69 -3.10 -0.21 15.66
N TYR A 70 -3.66 -0.65 14.51
CA TYR A 70 -4.66 0.13 13.77
C TYR A 70 -6.06 -0.40 14.07
N ASP A 71 -6.97 0.52 14.35
CA ASP A 71 -8.40 0.28 14.42
C ASP A 71 -8.99 0.62 13.03
N PHE A 72 -9.68 -0.33 12.39
CA PHE A 72 -10.09 -0.22 10.99
C PHE A 72 -11.61 -0.10 10.85
N ASP A 73 -12.22 0.89 11.45
CA ASP A 73 -13.65 1.17 11.29
C ASP A 73 -13.97 1.80 9.92
N GLU A 74 -12.98 2.34 9.21
CA GLU A 74 -13.09 2.96 7.89
C GLU A 74 -12.49 2.06 6.80
N GLY A 75 -12.86 2.26 5.54
CA GLY A 75 -12.30 1.54 4.41
C GLY A 75 -10.79 1.77 4.27
N LEU A 76 -10.02 0.70 4.37
CA LEU A 76 -8.57 0.73 4.28
C LEU A 76 -8.11 0.24 2.91
N MET A 77 -7.33 1.06 2.21
CA MET A 77 -6.73 0.68 0.94
C MET A 77 -5.23 0.49 1.09
N THR A 78 -4.72 -0.66 0.61
CA THR A 78 -3.29 -1.00 0.64
C THR A 78 -2.81 -1.40 -0.74
N PHE A 79 -1.52 -1.15 -0.99
CA PHE A 79 -0.83 -1.41 -2.25
C PHE A 79 0.42 -2.22 -1.97
N PHE A 80 0.66 -3.25 -2.77
CA PHE A 80 1.89 -4.03 -2.71
C PHE A 80 2.46 -4.20 -4.11
N SER A 81 3.74 -3.85 -4.25
CA SER A 81 4.53 -4.11 -5.47
C SER A 81 5.08 -5.53 -5.48
N PRO A 82 5.49 -6.04 -6.65
CA PRO A 82 6.28 -7.27 -6.74
C PRO A 82 7.51 -7.23 -5.82
N GLU A 83 7.92 -8.39 -5.32
CA GLU A 83 9.07 -8.63 -4.45
C GLU A 83 8.97 -8.02 -3.03
N GLN A 84 7.88 -7.37 -2.67
CA GLN A 84 7.65 -6.95 -1.28
C GLN A 84 7.35 -8.15 -0.39
N VAL A 85 8.00 -8.19 0.79
CA VAL A 85 7.71 -9.17 1.84
C VAL A 85 6.56 -8.67 2.68
N VAL A 86 5.46 -9.41 2.67
CA VAL A 86 4.28 -9.11 3.49
C VAL A 86 4.25 -10.04 4.70
N ARG A 87 4.00 -9.46 5.87
CA ARG A 87 3.80 -10.19 7.12
C ARG A 87 2.50 -9.75 7.77
N VAL A 88 1.69 -10.72 8.14
CA VAL A 88 0.44 -10.48 8.87
C VAL A 88 0.44 -11.33 10.11
N GLN A 89 0.38 -10.71 11.28
CA GLN A 89 0.26 -11.40 12.55
C GLN A 89 -1.23 -11.49 12.92
N LEU A 90 -1.76 -12.69 12.99
CA LEU A 90 -3.14 -12.92 13.42
C LEU A 90 -3.17 -12.82 14.94
N ILE A 91 -3.92 -11.86 15.46
CA ILE A 91 -4.24 -11.76 16.90
C ILE A 91 -5.61 -12.41 17.08
N GLU A 92 -5.86 -13.01 18.25
CA GLU A 92 -7.11 -13.71 18.56
C GLU A 92 -8.33 -12.94 18.05
N GLN A 93 -9.15 -13.66 17.29
CA GLN A 93 -10.28 -13.12 16.54
C GLN A 93 -11.31 -12.49 17.47
N ASP A 94 -11.60 -11.23 17.24
CA ASP A 94 -12.91 -10.69 17.60
C ASP A 94 -13.95 -11.30 16.63
N LEU A 95 -14.66 -12.32 17.10
CA LEU A 95 -15.60 -13.11 16.31
C LEU A 95 -16.86 -12.33 15.89
N THR A 96 -16.94 -11.05 16.23
CA THR A 96 -18.13 -10.22 16.00
C THR A 96 -18.16 -9.52 14.64
N SER A 97 -17.01 -9.35 13.98
CA SER A 97 -16.94 -8.68 12.69
C SER A 97 -16.59 -9.64 11.54
N THR A 98 -17.41 -9.61 10.49
CA THR A 98 -17.10 -10.35 9.25
C THR A 98 -16.19 -9.50 8.36
N PRO A 99 -14.96 -9.97 8.05
CA PRO A 99 -14.07 -9.23 7.17
C PRO A 99 -14.69 -9.09 5.78
N SER A 100 -14.57 -7.92 5.17
CA SER A 100 -15.11 -7.65 3.83
C SER A 100 -14.13 -6.82 3.01
N GLY A 101 -14.31 -6.82 1.70
CA GLY A 101 -13.50 -6.04 0.78
C GLY A 101 -13.10 -6.79 -0.47
N LEU A 102 -12.22 -6.17 -1.23
CA LEU A 102 -11.75 -6.68 -2.53
C LEU A 102 -10.22 -6.63 -2.60
N ILE A 103 -9.63 -7.62 -3.25
CA ILE A 103 -8.20 -7.66 -3.58
C ILE A 103 -8.07 -7.79 -5.09
N LEU A 104 -7.56 -6.76 -5.74
CA LEU A 104 -7.17 -6.81 -7.15
C LEU A 104 -5.72 -7.25 -7.24
N ALA A 105 -5.45 -8.37 -7.90
CA ALA A 105 -4.13 -8.88 -8.18
C ALA A 105 -3.82 -8.75 -9.68
N ILE A 106 -2.63 -8.24 -10.03
CA ILE A 106 -2.22 -7.94 -11.41
C ILE A 106 -0.78 -8.40 -11.62
N HIS A 107 -0.59 -9.38 -12.51
CA HIS A 107 0.75 -9.83 -12.88
C HIS A 107 1.42 -8.78 -13.79
N PRO A 108 2.73 -8.49 -13.66
CA PRO A 108 3.44 -7.54 -14.52
C PRO A 108 3.27 -7.81 -16.02
N ASP A 109 3.16 -9.08 -16.42
CA ASP A 109 2.95 -9.46 -17.83
C ASP A 109 1.65 -8.93 -18.42
N PHE A 110 0.62 -8.67 -17.57
CA PHE A 110 -0.62 -8.02 -18.02
C PHE A 110 -0.39 -6.58 -18.48
N LEU A 111 0.60 -5.91 -17.89
CA LEU A 111 0.96 -4.54 -18.22
C LEU A 111 1.90 -4.45 -19.43
N PHE A 112 2.49 -5.56 -19.85
CA PHE A 112 3.48 -5.56 -20.92
C PHE A 112 2.94 -4.94 -22.22
N GLY A 113 3.73 -4.04 -22.81
CA GLY A 113 3.36 -3.33 -24.04
C GLY A 113 2.39 -2.15 -23.83
N THR A 114 2.03 -1.81 -22.61
CA THR A 114 1.14 -0.68 -22.29
C THR A 114 1.88 0.52 -21.71
N SER A 115 1.26 1.71 -21.74
CA SER A 115 1.77 2.92 -21.08
C SER A 115 2.00 2.73 -19.57
N LEU A 116 1.12 1.96 -18.93
CA LEU A 116 1.17 1.73 -17.49
C LEU A 116 2.41 0.92 -17.07
N ALA A 117 2.92 0.00 -17.91
CA ALA A 117 4.15 -0.73 -17.61
C ALA A 117 5.35 0.19 -17.29
N THR A 118 5.44 1.32 -18.00
CA THR A 118 6.48 2.32 -17.78
C THR A 118 6.12 3.30 -16.66
N ASN A 119 4.84 3.71 -16.62
CA ASN A 119 4.37 4.78 -15.75
C ASN A 119 4.05 4.32 -14.32
N ILE A 120 3.85 3.02 -14.06
CA ILE A 120 3.45 2.51 -12.75
C ILE A 120 4.44 2.91 -11.64
N LYS A 121 5.72 3.02 -11.96
CA LYS A 121 6.79 3.44 -11.03
C LYS A 121 6.66 4.89 -10.54
N LYS A 122 5.84 5.72 -11.19
CA LYS A 122 5.57 7.10 -10.78
C LYS A 122 4.67 7.17 -9.56
N TYR A 123 3.89 6.14 -9.32
CA TYR A 123 2.99 6.05 -8.17
C TYR A 123 3.77 5.55 -6.94
N THR A 124 4.39 6.50 -6.22
CA THR A 124 5.29 6.22 -5.09
C THR A 124 4.63 5.45 -3.96
N PHE A 125 3.31 5.60 -3.80
CA PHE A 125 2.53 4.88 -2.78
C PHE A 125 2.49 3.35 -2.98
N LEU A 126 2.89 2.84 -4.14
CA LEU A 126 3.10 1.42 -4.36
C LEU A 126 4.28 0.86 -3.53
N ASN A 127 5.15 1.73 -3.03
CA ASN A 127 6.28 1.39 -2.17
C ASN A 127 6.02 1.68 -0.68
N TYR A 128 4.83 2.21 -0.34
CA TYR A 128 4.49 2.54 1.03
C TYR A 128 4.32 1.27 1.89
N SER A 129 4.59 1.41 3.18
CA SER A 129 4.31 0.35 4.14
C SER A 129 2.81 0.28 4.44
N VAL A 130 2.36 -0.82 5.03
CA VAL A 130 0.94 -0.97 5.43
C VAL A 130 0.53 0.07 6.48
N ARG A 131 1.47 0.58 7.27
CA ARG A 131 1.21 1.68 8.23
C ARG A 131 0.82 2.98 7.55
N GLU A 132 1.26 3.15 6.32
CA GLU A 132 1.01 4.30 5.49
C GLU A 132 -0.18 4.06 4.55
N ALA A 133 -1.07 3.15 4.94
CA ALA A 133 -2.25 2.81 4.18
C ALA A 133 -3.17 4.01 3.96
N LEU A 134 -3.91 3.96 2.87
CA LEU A 134 -4.87 4.98 2.51
C LEU A 134 -6.21 4.70 3.17
N PHE A 135 -6.72 5.66 3.93
CA PHE A 135 -8.05 5.62 4.52
C PHE A 135 -9.03 6.34 3.59
N LEU A 136 -10.09 5.66 3.24
CA LEU A 136 -11.10 6.16 2.33
C LEU A 136 -12.35 6.61 3.07
N SER A 137 -12.90 7.77 2.70
CA SER A 137 -14.27 8.11 3.05
C SER A 137 -15.25 7.22 2.29
N GLU A 138 -16.51 7.13 2.75
CA GLU A 138 -17.55 6.34 2.08
C GLU A 138 -17.71 6.71 0.59
N LYS A 139 -17.65 8.00 0.27
CA LYS A 139 -17.75 8.48 -1.14
C LYS A 139 -16.56 8.02 -1.99
N GLU A 140 -15.36 8.06 -1.43
CA GLU A 140 -14.13 7.62 -2.11
C GLU A 140 -14.16 6.11 -2.31
N GLU A 141 -14.65 5.38 -1.33
CA GLU A 141 -14.81 3.94 -1.38
C GLU A 141 -15.77 3.52 -2.50
N ILE A 142 -16.93 4.17 -2.62
CA ILE A 142 -17.89 3.92 -3.71
C ILE A 142 -17.23 4.09 -5.08
N ILE A 143 -16.39 5.11 -5.25
CA ILE A 143 -15.66 5.36 -6.52
C ILE A 143 -14.71 4.18 -6.81
N ILE A 144 -13.89 3.78 -5.82
CA ILE A 144 -12.93 2.68 -6.00
C ILE A 144 -13.64 1.36 -6.28
N TYR A 145 -14.72 1.05 -5.53
CA TYR A 145 -15.51 -0.16 -5.77
C TYR A 145 -16.09 -0.18 -7.19
N GLY A 146 -16.60 0.94 -7.68
CA GLY A 146 -17.12 1.05 -9.04
C GLY A 146 -16.07 0.73 -10.10
N ILE A 147 -14.86 1.26 -9.97
CA ILE A 147 -13.74 0.97 -10.88
C ILE A 147 -13.35 -0.51 -10.81
N LEU A 148 -13.23 -1.08 -9.62
CA LEU A 148 -12.89 -2.50 -9.43
C LEU A 148 -13.94 -3.43 -10.05
N GLN A 149 -15.23 -3.10 -9.93
CA GLN A 149 -16.30 -3.87 -10.56
C GLN A 149 -16.28 -3.76 -12.09
N ASN A 150 -15.95 -2.59 -12.65
CA ASN A 150 -15.78 -2.42 -14.10
C ASN A 150 -14.63 -3.28 -14.62
N ILE A 151 -13.49 -3.30 -13.92
CA ILE A 151 -12.35 -4.18 -14.25
C ILE A 151 -12.79 -5.65 -14.25
N LYS A 152 -13.53 -6.07 -13.22
CA LYS A 152 -14.04 -7.44 -13.11
C LYS A 152 -14.96 -7.79 -14.27
N ALA A 153 -15.93 -6.94 -14.56
CA ALA A 153 -16.86 -7.15 -15.64
C ALA A 153 -16.13 -7.33 -16.98
N GLU A 154 -15.08 -6.53 -17.23
CA GLU A 154 -14.32 -6.59 -18.47
C GLU A 154 -13.59 -7.91 -18.68
N TYR A 155 -12.88 -8.43 -17.68
CA TYR A 155 -12.16 -9.71 -17.87
C TYR A 155 -13.05 -10.96 -17.73
N GLN A 156 -14.30 -10.81 -17.25
CA GLN A 156 -15.28 -11.88 -17.18
C GLN A 156 -16.11 -12.02 -18.48
N THR A 157 -16.07 -11.04 -19.36
CA THR A 157 -16.72 -11.10 -20.67
C THR A 157 -15.83 -11.78 -21.71
N ASN A 158 -16.30 -11.92 -22.95
CA ASN A 158 -15.47 -12.40 -24.05
C ASN A 158 -14.34 -11.42 -24.31
N LEU A 159 -13.13 -11.83 -23.96
CA LEU A 159 -11.92 -11.02 -24.17
C LEU A 159 -11.72 -10.74 -25.65
N ASP A 160 -11.58 -9.48 -26.00
CA ASP A 160 -11.25 -9.02 -27.34
C ASP A 160 -9.96 -8.16 -27.34
N ARG A 161 -9.60 -7.64 -28.49
CA ARG A 161 -8.40 -6.81 -28.66
C ARG A 161 -8.42 -5.50 -27.86
N PHE A 162 -9.57 -5.06 -27.36
CA PHE A 162 -9.75 -3.82 -26.61
C PHE A 162 -9.77 -4.03 -25.09
N SER A 163 -10.06 -5.26 -24.65
CA SER A 163 -10.25 -5.55 -23.22
C SER A 163 -9.02 -5.19 -22.37
N GLN A 164 -7.81 -5.50 -22.84
CA GLN A 164 -6.59 -5.09 -22.12
C GLN A 164 -6.52 -3.56 -21.98
N GLN A 165 -6.78 -2.80 -23.07
CA GLN A 165 -6.70 -1.34 -23.04
C GLN A 165 -7.76 -0.72 -22.13
N ILE A 166 -8.97 -1.28 -22.12
CA ILE A 166 -10.06 -0.84 -21.22
C ILE A 166 -9.65 -1.08 -19.76
N ILE A 167 -9.14 -2.25 -19.41
CA ILE A 167 -8.68 -2.55 -18.07
C ILE A 167 -7.52 -1.63 -17.67
N ILE A 168 -6.54 -1.39 -18.56
CA ILE A 168 -5.43 -0.47 -18.30
C ILE A 168 -5.95 0.95 -17.99
N SER A 169 -6.91 1.44 -18.75
CA SER A 169 -7.52 2.77 -18.52
C SER A 169 -8.21 2.84 -17.15
N GLN A 170 -8.90 1.79 -16.74
CA GLN A 170 -9.50 1.70 -15.40
C GLN A 170 -8.43 1.64 -14.29
N LEU A 171 -7.32 0.95 -14.52
CA LEU A 171 -6.19 0.90 -13.57
C LEU A 171 -5.53 2.28 -13.44
N GLU A 172 -5.28 2.99 -14.53
CA GLU A 172 -4.74 4.34 -14.52
C GLU A 172 -5.68 5.31 -13.77
N LEU A 173 -6.99 5.18 -13.97
CA LEU A 173 -8.00 5.95 -13.25
C LEU A 173 -7.97 5.64 -11.74
N LEU A 174 -7.92 4.36 -11.36
CA LEU A 174 -7.84 3.92 -9.97
C LEU A 174 -6.60 4.49 -9.28
N LEU A 175 -5.43 4.38 -9.91
CA LEU A 175 -4.17 4.89 -9.37
C LEU A 175 -4.18 6.42 -9.24
N SER A 176 -4.79 7.14 -10.18
CA SER A 176 -4.95 8.59 -10.12
C SER A 176 -5.86 9.03 -8.97
N TYR A 177 -6.95 8.29 -8.71
CA TYR A 177 -7.78 8.53 -7.53
C TYR A 177 -7.04 8.23 -6.23
N ALA A 178 -6.28 7.14 -6.17
CA ALA A 178 -5.48 6.81 -4.99
C ALA A 178 -4.47 7.92 -4.68
N GLU A 179 -3.77 8.45 -5.67
CA GLU A 179 -2.84 9.58 -5.51
C GLU A 179 -3.56 10.82 -4.96
N ARG A 180 -4.71 11.18 -5.55
CA ARG A 180 -5.55 12.29 -5.07
C ARG A 180 -5.97 12.09 -3.61
N PHE A 181 -6.37 10.88 -3.23
CA PHE A 181 -6.84 10.58 -1.89
C PHE A 181 -5.68 10.59 -0.87
N TYR A 182 -4.47 10.17 -1.25
CA TYR A 182 -3.29 10.36 -0.41
C TYR A 182 -2.99 11.85 -0.18
N GLN A 183 -3.06 12.69 -1.22
CA GLN A 183 -2.89 14.14 -1.05
C GLN A 183 -3.93 14.72 -0.07
N ARG A 184 -5.20 14.33 -0.20
CA ARG A 184 -6.24 14.69 0.76
C ARG A 184 -5.89 14.20 2.17
N GLN A 185 -5.45 12.93 2.31
CA GLN A 185 -5.08 12.35 3.61
C GLN A 185 -3.94 13.13 4.28
N PHE A 186 -2.90 13.52 3.56
CA PHE A 186 -1.82 14.34 4.09
C PHE A 186 -2.32 15.68 4.61
N LEU A 187 -3.27 16.30 3.93
CA LEU A 187 -3.83 17.59 4.34
C LEU A 187 -4.82 17.48 5.50
N THR A 188 -5.58 16.40 5.61
CA THR A 188 -6.66 16.25 6.60
C THR A 188 -6.20 15.63 7.92
N ARG A 189 -5.15 14.82 7.94
CA ARG A 189 -4.58 14.22 9.16
C ARG A 189 -3.61 15.17 9.87
N LYS A 190 -4.03 16.41 10.10
CA LYS A 190 -3.18 17.47 10.68
C LYS A 190 -2.51 17.05 11.99
N ILE A 191 -3.22 16.44 12.93
CA ILE A 191 -2.68 16.09 14.26
C ILE A 191 -1.55 15.07 14.14
N SER A 192 -1.76 13.94 13.44
CA SER A 192 -0.71 12.93 13.23
C SER A 192 0.47 13.48 12.45
N ASN A 193 0.20 14.31 11.43
CA ASN A 193 1.25 14.89 10.60
C ASN A 193 2.07 15.95 11.36
N HIS A 194 1.44 16.76 12.23
CA HIS A 194 2.18 17.68 13.11
C HIS A 194 3.08 16.91 14.07
N GLN A 195 2.61 15.83 14.68
CA GLN A 195 3.46 14.99 15.53
C GLN A 195 4.69 14.42 14.80
N ILE A 196 4.55 14.11 13.51
CA ILE A 196 5.69 13.67 12.68
C ILE A 196 6.63 14.84 12.39
N LEU A 197 6.09 16.05 12.12
CA LEU A 197 6.89 17.26 11.93
C LEU A 197 7.66 17.62 13.20
N ASP A 198 7.00 17.62 14.36
CA ASP A 198 7.65 17.89 15.65
C ASP A 198 8.80 16.92 15.92
N LYS A 199 8.58 15.62 15.67
CA LYS A 199 9.63 14.60 15.80
C LYS A 199 10.76 14.78 14.77
N LEU A 200 10.45 15.22 13.56
CA LEU A 200 11.44 15.53 12.53
C LEU A 200 12.32 16.71 12.98
N GLU A 201 11.71 17.78 13.47
CA GLU A 201 12.42 18.95 13.99
C GLU A 201 13.33 18.56 15.15
N GLU A 202 12.83 17.84 16.14
CA GLU A 202 13.62 17.32 17.27
C GLU A 202 14.81 16.45 16.80
N LEU A 203 14.58 15.57 15.82
CA LEU A 203 15.63 14.70 15.25
C LEU A 203 16.73 15.54 14.57
N LEU A 204 16.34 16.55 13.78
CA LEU A 204 17.29 17.41 13.08
C LEU A 204 18.05 18.29 14.07
N GLU A 205 17.39 18.90 15.06
CA GLU A 205 18.04 19.68 16.12
C GLU A 205 19.06 18.87 16.89
N ASN A 206 18.72 17.62 17.28
CA ASN A 206 19.65 16.71 17.97
C ASN A 206 20.85 16.34 17.08
N TYR A 207 20.62 16.07 15.79
CA TYR A 207 21.68 15.73 14.84
C TYR A 207 22.67 16.86 14.66
N TYR A 208 22.21 18.10 14.54
CA TYR A 208 23.07 19.27 14.37
C TYR A 208 23.75 19.72 15.67
N SER A 209 23.08 19.53 16.82
CA SER A 209 23.66 19.92 18.13
C SER A 209 24.77 18.99 18.61
N GLN A 210 24.84 17.75 18.13
CA GLN A 210 25.83 16.76 18.52
C GLN A 210 27.05 16.69 17.59
N ASP A 211 27.25 17.68 16.73
CA ASP A 211 28.33 17.70 15.72
C ASP A 211 28.32 16.49 14.76
N GLU A 212 27.24 15.73 14.73
CA GLU A 212 27.12 14.58 13.82
C GLU A 212 27.17 15.00 12.35
N ALA A 213 26.65 16.16 12.05
CA ALA A 213 26.71 16.76 10.71
C ALA A 213 28.15 17.03 10.24
N VAL A 214 29.04 17.37 11.17
CA VAL A 214 30.47 17.60 10.87
C VAL A 214 31.19 16.29 10.55
N ASN A 215 30.82 15.21 11.23
CA ASN A 215 31.47 13.92 11.09
C ASN A 215 30.86 13.04 9.98
N ASN A 216 29.56 13.09 9.79
CA ASN A 216 28.78 12.16 8.95
C ASN A 216 28.12 12.85 7.74
N GLY A 217 28.23 14.20 7.62
CA GLY A 217 27.53 14.97 6.60
C GLY A 217 26.04 15.15 6.90
N LEU A 218 25.26 15.55 5.90
CA LEU A 218 23.81 15.74 6.03
C LEU A 218 23.09 14.40 6.17
N PRO A 219 22.06 14.30 7.05
CA PRO A 219 21.29 13.07 7.20
C PRO A 219 20.54 12.77 5.88
N SER A 220 20.59 11.52 5.43
CA SER A 220 19.85 11.12 4.24
C SER A 220 18.34 11.01 4.52
N VAL A 221 17.52 11.15 3.47
CA VAL A 221 16.07 10.94 3.59
C VAL A 221 15.76 9.54 4.14
N HIS A 222 16.60 8.56 3.81
CA HIS A 222 16.47 7.19 4.29
C HIS A 222 16.66 7.10 5.81
N ASP A 223 17.70 7.73 6.34
CA ASP A 223 18.02 7.71 7.77
C ASP A 223 16.93 8.43 8.58
N ILE A 224 16.48 9.59 8.09
CA ILE A 224 15.38 10.34 8.71
C ILE A 224 14.09 9.50 8.73
N ALA A 225 13.71 8.93 7.60
CA ALA A 225 12.51 8.10 7.49
C ALA A 225 12.58 6.87 8.38
N GLN A 226 13.74 6.21 8.47
CA GLN A 226 13.96 5.07 9.35
C GLN A 226 13.76 5.44 10.84
N ASN A 227 14.31 6.57 11.29
CA ASN A 227 14.12 7.06 12.65
C ASN A 227 12.66 7.39 12.98
N LEU A 228 11.92 7.89 11.98
CA LEU A 228 10.49 8.19 12.11
C LEU A 228 9.59 6.94 11.89
N ASN A 229 10.18 5.78 11.59
CA ASN A 229 9.47 4.54 11.21
C ASN A 229 8.54 4.71 9.99
N LEU A 230 8.96 5.51 9.02
CA LEU A 230 8.25 5.76 7.75
C LEU A 230 9.07 5.24 6.57
N THR A 231 8.40 5.08 5.42
CA THR A 231 9.13 4.90 4.16
C THR A 231 9.64 6.25 3.63
N PRO A 232 10.81 6.29 2.96
CA PRO A 232 11.34 7.52 2.39
C PRO A 232 10.36 8.22 1.42
N ASP A 233 9.65 7.43 0.63
CA ASP A 233 8.67 7.94 -0.34
C ASP A 233 7.46 8.57 0.34
N TYR A 234 6.94 7.95 1.43
CA TYR A 234 5.84 8.51 2.21
C TYR A 234 6.25 9.82 2.89
N LEU A 235 7.39 9.83 3.58
CA LEU A 235 7.92 11.03 4.23
C LEU A 235 8.08 12.17 3.23
N SER A 236 8.68 11.92 2.08
CA SER A 236 8.90 12.93 1.04
C SER A 236 7.59 13.48 0.48
N SER A 237 6.60 12.61 0.22
CA SER A 237 5.29 13.01 -0.30
C SER A 237 4.50 13.83 0.72
N MET A 238 4.53 13.41 1.99
CA MET A 238 3.86 14.11 3.11
C MET A 238 4.47 15.50 3.31
N LEU A 239 5.80 15.60 3.43
CA LEU A 239 6.48 16.88 3.64
C LEU A 239 6.23 17.84 2.48
N LYS A 240 6.31 17.36 1.23
CA LYS A 240 6.01 18.18 0.06
C LYS A 240 4.57 18.69 0.07
N SER A 241 3.60 17.87 0.50
CA SER A 241 2.19 18.29 0.60
C SER A 241 1.95 19.31 1.70
N LEU A 242 2.64 19.22 2.83
CA LEU A 242 2.42 20.07 4.00
C LEU A 242 3.21 21.38 3.94
N THR A 243 4.45 21.33 3.46
CA THR A 243 5.40 22.46 3.52
C THR A 243 5.73 23.04 2.15
N GLY A 244 5.41 22.32 1.09
CA GLY A 244 5.85 22.67 -0.28
C GLY A 244 7.32 22.36 -0.55
N GLN A 245 8.08 21.85 0.43
CA GLN A 245 9.51 21.59 0.37
C GLN A 245 9.83 20.10 0.36
N THR A 246 10.96 19.73 -0.24
CA THR A 246 11.49 18.38 -0.17
C THR A 246 12.18 18.13 1.18
N THR A 247 12.32 16.87 1.57
CA THR A 247 13.04 16.48 2.81
C THR A 247 14.47 17.03 2.83
N GLN A 248 15.16 17.04 1.67
CA GLN A 248 16.50 17.60 1.55
C GLN A 248 16.52 19.12 1.75
N GLN A 249 15.52 19.84 1.22
CA GLN A 249 15.42 21.28 1.42
C GLN A 249 15.18 21.62 2.88
N LEU A 250 14.34 20.85 3.58
CA LEU A 250 14.10 21.05 5.02
C LEU A 250 15.34 20.77 5.85
N SER A 251 16.11 19.72 5.54
CA SER A 251 17.35 19.45 6.28
C SER A 251 18.43 20.53 6.09
N LEU A 252 18.39 21.27 4.97
CA LEU A 252 19.31 22.40 4.71
C LEU A 252 18.92 23.69 5.43
N ILE A 253 17.67 23.86 5.85
CA ILE A 253 17.19 25.09 6.55
C ILE A 253 17.66 25.12 8.01
N HIS A 254 17.99 23.96 8.58
CA HIS A 254 18.46 23.83 9.95
C HIS A 254 19.99 23.94 10.10
N ILE A 255 20.71 24.25 9.01
CA ILE A 255 22.13 24.59 9.03
C ILE A 255 22.31 26.10 9.15
#